data_613616183ceae4e01db5b43bb355d88f
#
_entry.id   613616183ceae4e01db5b43bb355d88f
#
_cell.length_a   1.000
_cell.length_b   1.000
_cell.length_c   1.000
_cell.angle_alpha   90.00
_cell.angle_beta   90.00
_cell.angle_gamma   90.00
#
_symmetry.space_group_name_H-M   'P 1'
#
loop_
_entity.id
_entity.type
_entity.pdbx_description
1 polymer ?
#
loop_
_entity_poly.entity_id
_entity_poly.type
_entity_poly.pdbx_seq_one_letter_code
_entity_poly.pdbx_strand_id
1 'polypeptide(L)'
;MKKSVVLLHLFLLFLANNSIFAQSTFGIDLQKSSTITIHGTTNLISFKLTQKGDKLSKRNFLITATQNQNKILLSQNEHTILVKDFTSDNKMALRDFMKLVKATTYPSFSVKLESFEIDPKGNNKDLSKAIVSVDLTITGKTKHYNISVNSIHDGDIYKLNGIKKINIRDFGLEPPVEMLGLIRVNEWINIDFDIICKITIDKASQQLNASNNPLSGTGKLTEYPF
;
A
#
# COMPACT_ATOMS: atom_id res chain seq x y z
N MET A 1 -36.09 -27.47 35.66
CA MET A 1 -35.58 -26.07 35.68
C MET A 1 -34.05 -25.95 35.62
N LYS A 2 -33.22 -26.86 36.16
CA LYS A 2 -31.75 -26.76 36.12
C LYS A 2 -31.11 -26.92 34.72
N LYS A 3 -31.70 -27.71 33.82
CA LYS A 3 -31.17 -27.95 32.46
C LYS A 3 -31.33 -26.73 31.52
N SER A 4 -32.36 -25.90 31.73
CA SER A 4 -32.59 -24.70 30.89
C SER A 4 -31.64 -23.56 31.20
N VAL A 5 -31.17 -23.44 32.45
CA VAL A 5 -30.19 -22.41 32.87
C VAL A 5 -28.83 -22.72 32.36
N VAL A 6 -28.40 -23.99 32.29
CA VAL A 6 -27.11 -24.43 31.75
C VAL A 6 -27.05 -24.17 30.25
N LEU A 7 -28.15 -24.39 29.51
CA LEU A 7 -28.21 -24.14 28.07
C LEU A 7 -28.11 -22.64 27.75
N LEU A 8 -28.70 -21.78 28.59
CA LEU A 8 -28.61 -20.32 28.46
C LEU A 8 -27.23 -19.82 28.73
N HIS A 9 -26.49 -20.37 29.69
CA HIS A 9 -25.10 -20.02 29.98
C HIS A 9 -24.15 -20.47 28.86
N LEU A 10 -24.39 -21.64 28.23
CA LEU A 10 -23.61 -22.13 27.10
C LEU A 10 -23.84 -21.25 25.86
N PHE A 11 -25.05 -20.74 25.65
CA PHE A 11 -25.39 -19.84 24.57
C PHE A 11 -24.77 -18.44 24.76
N LEU A 12 -24.73 -17.95 26.02
CA LEU A 12 -24.03 -16.68 26.33
C LEU A 12 -22.49 -16.75 26.14
N LEU A 13 -21.89 -17.92 26.44
CA LEU A 13 -20.45 -18.16 26.18
C LEU A 13 -20.13 -18.23 24.69
N PHE A 14 -21.07 -18.62 23.83
CA PHE A 14 -20.92 -18.64 22.38
C PHE A 14 -21.00 -17.24 21.77
N LEU A 15 -21.69 -16.29 22.39
CA LEU A 15 -21.77 -14.89 21.95
C LEU A 15 -20.53 -14.05 22.34
N ALA A 16 -19.67 -14.55 23.23
CA ALA A 16 -18.47 -13.84 23.70
C ALA A 16 -17.24 -13.99 22.78
N ASN A 17 -17.33 -14.77 21.70
CA ASN A 17 -16.24 -14.90 20.72
C ASN A 17 -16.36 -13.87 19.59
N ASN A 18 -16.78 -12.64 19.88
CA ASN A 18 -16.54 -11.53 18.98
C ASN A 18 -15.06 -11.20 19.05
N SER A 19 -14.30 -11.72 18.09
CA SER A 19 -12.94 -11.24 17.84
C SER A 19 -13.05 -9.75 17.49
N ILE A 20 -12.84 -8.89 18.48
CA ILE A 20 -12.71 -7.45 18.27
C ILE A 20 -11.42 -7.29 17.48
N PHE A 21 -11.52 -7.17 16.16
CA PHE A 21 -10.38 -6.81 15.32
C PHE A 21 -9.93 -5.41 15.75
N ALA A 22 -8.76 -5.33 16.36
CA ALA A 22 -8.18 -4.06 16.74
C ALA A 22 -7.91 -3.24 15.47
N GLN A 23 -8.67 -2.17 15.31
CA GLN A 23 -8.48 -1.21 14.23
C GLN A 23 -7.61 -0.08 14.75
N SER A 24 -6.57 0.26 13.99
CA SER A 24 -5.66 1.36 14.33
C SER A 24 -5.50 2.29 13.14
N THR A 25 -5.43 3.59 13.41
CA THR A 25 -5.17 4.60 12.39
C THR A 25 -3.74 5.09 12.51
N PHE A 26 -3.06 5.15 11.37
CA PHE A 26 -1.67 5.58 11.25
C PHE A 26 -1.58 6.80 10.35
N GLY A 27 -0.81 7.80 10.80
CA GLY A 27 -0.36 8.90 9.95
C GLY A 27 0.85 8.46 9.14
N ILE A 28 0.79 8.65 7.84
CA ILE A 28 1.89 8.35 6.91
C ILE A 28 2.39 9.67 6.31
N ASP A 29 3.68 9.94 6.42
CA ASP A 29 4.34 11.06 5.74
C ASP A 29 5.39 10.53 4.77
N LEU A 30 5.07 10.60 3.47
CA LEU A 30 5.98 10.18 2.39
C LEU A 30 7.11 11.19 2.23
N GLN A 31 8.34 10.69 2.28
CA GLN A 31 9.53 11.52 2.17
C GLN A 31 9.81 11.91 0.71
N LYS A 32 10.39 13.10 0.52
CA LYS A 32 10.75 13.65 -0.80
C LYS A 32 11.73 12.77 -1.58
N SER A 33 12.53 11.99 -0.87
CA SER A 33 13.51 11.04 -1.44
C SER A 33 12.88 9.76 -1.98
N SER A 34 11.58 9.52 -1.75
CA SER A 34 10.87 8.40 -2.38
C SER A 34 10.90 8.51 -3.89
N THR A 35 10.94 7.37 -4.58
CA THR A 35 10.91 7.32 -6.06
C THR A 35 10.01 6.20 -6.55
N ILE A 36 9.40 6.44 -7.72
CA ILE A 36 8.73 5.43 -8.54
C ILE A 36 9.35 5.52 -9.92
N THR A 37 9.92 4.43 -10.43
CA THR A 37 10.57 4.39 -11.73
C THR A 37 9.95 3.31 -12.60
N ILE A 38 9.50 3.68 -13.78
CA ILE A 38 9.05 2.78 -14.84
C ILE A 38 10.24 2.52 -15.76
N HIS A 39 10.63 1.25 -15.86
CA HIS A 39 11.66 0.79 -16.80
C HIS A 39 10.97 0.15 -18.00
N GLY A 40 11.17 0.75 -19.14
CA GLY A 40 10.73 0.22 -20.42
C GLY A 40 11.89 -0.11 -21.34
N THR A 41 11.65 -0.95 -22.31
CA THR A 41 12.60 -1.32 -23.34
C THR A 41 11.98 -1.25 -24.72
N THR A 42 12.80 -0.97 -25.71
CA THR A 42 12.49 -1.24 -27.11
C THR A 42 13.38 -2.37 -27.59
N ASN A 43 13.22 -2.76 -28.86
CA ASN A 43 14.15 -3.68 -29.51
C ASN A 43 15.59 -3.10 -29.66
N LEU A 44 15.81 -1.82 -29.40
CA LEU A 44 17.12 -1.14 -29.58
C LEU A 44 17.70 -0.61 -28.28
N ILE A 45 16.87 0.00 -27.41
CA ILE A 45 17.33 0.72 -26.21
C ILE A 45 16.41 0.45 -25.02
N SER A 46 16.91 0.72 -23.82
CA SER A 46 16.12 0.86 -22.60
C SER A 46 15.90 2.33 -22.24
N PHE A 47 14.84 2.62 -21.49
CA PHE A 47 14.54 3.95 -21.00
C PHE A 47 13.93 3.89 -19.60
N LYS A 48 13.99 5.02 -18.90
CA LYS A 48 13.43 5.19 -17.56
C LYS A 48 12.52 6.41 -17.50
N LEU A 49 11.42 6.27 -16.78
CA LEU A 49 10.51 7.35 -16.44
C LEU A 49 10.40 7.38 -14.94
N THR A 50 10.81 8.46 -14.29
CA THR A 50 10.90 8.54 -12.83
C THR A 50 10.03 9.67 -12.30
N GLN A 51 9.28 9.37 -11.25
CA GLN A 51 8.61 10.35 -10.40
C GLN A 51 9.23 10.34 -9.02
N LYS A 52 9.58 11.53 -8.51
CA LYS A 52 10.13 11.73 -7.17
C LYS A 52 9.04 12.02 -6.16
N GLY A 53 9.29 11.71 -4.90
CA GLY A 53 8.35 11.90 -3.80
C GLY A 53 7.93 13.35 -3.55
N ASP A 54 8.75 14.34 -3.93
CA ASP A 54 8.40 15.77 -3.86
C ASP A 54 7.27 16.18 -4.82
N LYS A 55 7.02 15.36 -5.84
CA LYS A 55 5.95 15.53 -6.83
C LYS A 55 4.68 14.75 -6.50
N LEU A 56 4.67 13.93 -5.45
CA LEU A 56 3.45 13.24 -5.03
C LEU A 56 2.41 14.25 -4.53
N SER A 57 1.22 14.19 -5.10
CA SER A 57 0.12 15.14 -4.87
C SER A 57 -0.35 15.18 -3.40
N LYS A 58 -0.22 14.04 -2.70
CA LYS A 58 -0.58 13.90 -1.29
C LYS A 58 0.48 13.07 -0.57
N ARG A 59 1.37 13.74 0.16
CA ARG A 59 2.42 13.07 0.94
C ARG A 59 1.96 12.66 2.34
N ASN A 60 1.10 13.46 2.96
CA ASN A 60 0.57 13.19 4.29
C ASN A 60 -0.84 12.65 4.19
N PHE A 61 -1.09 11.48 4.73
CA PHE A 61 -2.41 10.84 4.74
C PHE A 61 -2.57 9.89 5.92
N LEU A 62 -3.81 9.52 6.20
CA LEU A 62 -4.14 8.53 7.21
C LEU A 62 -4.44 7.19 6.53
N ILE A 63 -3.96 6.11 7.13
CA ILE A 63 -4.31 4.73 6.78
C ILE A 63 -4.96 4.09 7.99
N THR A 64 -6.08 3.43 7.77
CA THR A 64 -6.68 2.57 8.78
C THR A 64 -6.25 1.14 8.51
N ALA A 65 -5.67 0.51 9.54
CA ALA A 65 -5.21 -0.86 9.50
C ALA A 65 -6.03 -1.73 10.45
N THR A 66 -6.46 -2.88 9.96
CA THR A 66 -7.17 -3.90 10.75
C THR A 66 -6.37 -5.19 10.70
N GLN A 67 -5.93 -5.66 11.87
CA GLN A 67 -5.19 -6.93 11.98
C GLN A 67 -6.14 -8.10 11.76
N ASN A 68 -5.79 -8.99 10.84
CA ASN A 68 -6.48 -10.25 10.60
C ASN A 68 -5.45 -11.38 10.48
N GLN A 69 -5.17 -12.08 11.57
CA GLN A 69 -4.11 -13.08 11.66
C GLN A 69 -2.74 -12.51 11.23
N ASN A 70 -2.13 -13.03 10.16
CA ASN A 70 -0.84 -12.57 9.61
C ASN A 70 -0.98 -11.46 8.57
N LYS A 71 -2.21 -11.04 8.29
CA LYS A 71 -2.54 -10.05 7.27
C LYS A 71 -3.07 -8.77 7.91
N ILE A 72 -2.56 -7.64 7.48
CA ILE A 72 -3.03 -6.32 7.84
C ILE A 72 -3.86 -5.80 6.68
N LEU A 73 -5.16 -5.64 6.89
CA LEU A 73 -6.05 -5.04 5.90
C LEU A 73 -5.96 -3.52 6.00
N LEU A 74 -5.85 -2.86 4.86
CA LEU A 74 -5.68 -1.42 4.77
C LEU A 74 -6.91 -0.78 4.13
N SER A 75 -7.33 0.37 4.65
CA SER A 75 -8.45 1.14 4.11
C SER A 75 -8.15 2.63 4.07
N GLN A 76 -8.94 3.40 3.30
CA GLN A 76 -8.83 4.85 3.11
C GLN A 76 -7.45 5.31 2.57
N ASN A 77 -6.89 4.55 1.61
CA ASN A 77 -5.51 4.72 1.20
C ASN A 77 -5.33 4.79 -0.33
N GLU A 78 -6.29 5.30 -1.07
CA GLU A 78 -6.13 5.51 -2.49
C GLU A 78 -5.21 6.71 -2.78
N HIS A 79 -4.19 6.49 -3.60
CA HIS A 79 -3.17 7.46 -3.95
C HIS A 79 -3.19 7.77 -5.42
N THR A 80 -3.15 9.06 -5.75
CA THR A 80 -3.10 9.56 -7.10
C THR A 80 -1.68 9.91 -7.50
N ILE A 81 -1.21 9.37 -8.62
CA ILE A 81 0.10 9.61 -9.22
C ILE A 81 -0.12 10.38 -10.52
N LEU A 82 0.30 11.65 -10.56
CA LEU A 82 0.11 12.51 -11.73
C LEU A 82 1.06 12.13 -12.85
N VAL A 83 0.52 11.83 -14.03
CA VAL A 83 1.31 11.43 -15.21
C VAL A 83 2.31 12.51 -15.64
N LYS A 84 1.90 13.79 -15.55
CA LYS A 84 2.75 14.94 -15.91
C LYS A 84 4.02 15.11 -15.07
N ASP A 85 4.06 14.50 -13.88
CA ASP A 85 5.16 14.64 -12.93
C ASP A 85 6.27 13.60 -13.14
N PHE A 86 6.09 12.67 -14.09
CA PHE A 86 7.17 11.81 -14.55
C PHE A 86 8.19 12.59 -15.36
N THR A 87 9.46 12.26 -15.17
CA THR A 87 10.60 12.82 -15.89
C THR A 87 11.41 11.70 -16.53
N SER A 88 12.18 12.03 -17.58
CA SER A 88 13.10 11.10 -18.24
C SER A 88 14.22 11.89 -18.92
N ASP A 89 15.42 11.33 -18.93
CA ASP A 89 16.54 11.85 -19.75
C ASP A 89 16.25 11.64 -21.24
N ASN A 90 15.46 10.62 -21.59
CA ASN A 90 14.97 10.38 -22.94
C ASN A 90 13.64 11.13 -23.17
N LYS A 91 13.74 12.33 -23.75
CA LYS A 91 12.57 13.18 -24.04
C LYS A 91 11.58 12.54 -25.00
N MET A 92 12.04 11.70 -25.94
CA MET A 92 11.17 10.98 -26.87
C MET A 92 10.35 9.94 -26.11
N ALA A 93 11.00 9.13 -25.27
CA ALA A 93 10.30 8.14 -24.44
C ALA A 93 9.26 8.80 -23.50
N LEU A 94 9.58 9.96 -22.92
CA LEU A 94 8.65 10.71 -22.09
C LEU A 94 7.42 11.17 -22.90
N ARG A 95 7.63 11.74 -24.07
CA ARG A 95 6.55 12.19 -24.97
C ARG A 95 5.64 11.01 -25.38
N ASP A 96 6.26 9.89 -25.74
CA ASP A 96 5.53 8.71 -26.22
C ASP A 96 4.77 8.02 -25.07
N PHE A 97 5.34 8.04 -23.86
CA PHE A 97 4.64 7.64 -22.63
C PHE A 97 3.38 8.49 -22.41
N MET A 98 3.48 9.83 -22.48
CA MET A 98 2.33 10.72 -22.30
C MET A 98 1.21 10.43 -23.33
N LYS A 99 1.59 10.13 -24.57
CA LYS A 99 0.64 9.74 -25.63
C LYS A 99 0.02 8.37 -25.34
N LEU A 100 0.84 7.38 -25.01
CA LEU A 100 0.42 6.00 -24.73
C LEU A 100 -0.64 5.96 -23.63
N VAL A 101 -0.39 6.62 -22.50
CA VAL A 101 -1.33 6.65 -21.36
C VAL A 101 -2.46 7.68 -21.55
N LYS A 102 -2.52 8.35 -22.70
CA LYS A 102 -3.54 9.36 -23.01
C LYS A 102 -3.64 10.41 -21.91
N ALA A 103 -2.50 11.03 -21.55
CA ALA A 103 -2.35 11.90 -20.37
C ALA A 103 -3.33 13.09 -20.32
N THR A 104 -3.87 13.53 -21.45
CA THR A 104 -4.91 14.57 -21.51
C THR A 104 -6.26 14.08 -21.03
N THR A 105 -6.61 12.81 -21.28
CA THR A 105 -7.88 12.18 -20.87
C THR A 105 -7.73 11.52 -19.50
N TYR A 106 -6.58 10.91 -19.23
CA TYR A 106 -6.24 10.21 -17.98
C TYR A 106 -4.99 10.85 -17.38
N PRO A 107 -5.12 11.99 -16.66
CA PRO A 107 -3.98 12.75 -16.17
C PRO A 107 -3.27 12.09 -14.99
N SER A 108 -3.82 10.99 -14.47
CA SER A 108 -3.29 10.32 -13.30
C SER A 108 -3.50 8.80 -13.33
N PHE A 109 -2.65 8.10 -12.60
CA PHE A 109 -2.86 6.71 -12.16
C PHE A 109 -3.40 6.72 -10.72
N SER A 110 -4.10 5.65 -10.33
CA SER A 110 -4.50 5.42 -8.95
C SER A 110 -3.86 4.13 -8.44
N VAL A 111 -3.38 4.19 -7.20
CA VAL A 111 -2.85 3.05 -6.45
C VAL A 111 -3.60 2.95 -5.13
N LYS A 112 -4.26 1.82 -4.89
CA LYS A 112 -4.94 1.52 -3.65
C LYS A 112 -4.26 0.32 -3.00
N LEU A 113 -3.82 0.47 -1.75
CA LEU A 113 -3.24 -0.61 -0.97
C LEU A 113 -4.37 -1.41 -0.31
N GLU A 114 -4.46 -2.71 -0.56
CA GLU A 114 -5.52 -3.54 0.02
C GLU A 114 -5.06 -4.21 1.32
N SER A 115 -3.84 -4.71 1.33
CA SER A 115 -3.30 -5.41 2.49
C SER A 115 -1.79 -5.52 2.47
N PHE A 116 -1.27 -5.82 3.65
CA PHE A 116 0.12 -6.09 3.91
C PHE A 116 0.24 -7.40 4.68
N GLU A 117 1.05 -8.34 4.17
CA GLU A 117 1.29 -9.65 4.81
C GLU A 117 2.77 -9.84 5.03
N ILE A 118 3.19 -9.95 6.29
CA ILE A 118 4.60 -10.13 6.65
C ILE A 118 4.97 -11.59 6.46
N ASP A 119 6.06 -11.87 5.75
CA ASP A 119 6.62 -13.22 5.63
C ASP A 119 7.37 -13.59 6.93
N PRO A 120 6.83 -14.51 7.75
CA PRO A 120 7.46 -14.88 9.02
C PRO A 120 8.82 -15.58 8.86
N LYS A 121 9.09 -16.15 7.68
CA LYS A 121 10.33 -16.88 7.38
C LYS A 121 11.45 -15.99 6.83
N GLY A 122 11.11 -14.80 6.34
CA GLY A 122 12.03 -13.88 5.68
C GLY A 122 12.58 -12.77 6.56
N ASN A 123 12.33 -12.80 7.87
CA ASN A 123 12.64 -11.68 8.76
C ASN A 123 14.00 -11.88 9.45
N ASN A 124 14.92 -10.95 9.16
CA ASN A 124 16.10 -10.69 9.97
C ASN A 124 15.84 -9.45 10.86
N LYS A 125 16.70 -9.17 11.85
CA LYS A 125 16.54 -8.01 12.75
C LYS A 125 16.34 -6.67 12.01
N ASP A 126 16.97 -6.54 10.83
CA ASP A 126 17.03 -5.26 10.09
C ASP A 126 16.26 -5.29 8.75
N LEU A 127 15.80 -6.46 8.30
CA LEU A 127 15.11 -6.61 7.03
C LEU A 127 13.90 -7.53 7.16
N SER A 128 12.73 -6.99 6.89
CA SER A 128 11.47 -7.76 6.80
C SER A 128 11.04 -7.89 5.34
N LYS A 129 10.61 -9.10 4.98
CA LYS A 129 9.95 -9.35 3.69
C LYS A 129 8.45 -9.36 3.89
N ALA A 130 7.74 -8.78 2.94
CA ALA A 130 6.29 -8.75 2.96
C ALA A 130 5.71 -8.87 1.55
N ILE A 131 4.43 -9.23 1.49
CA ILE A 131 3.63 -9.15 0.28
C ILE A 131 2.62 -8.02 0.47
N VAL A 132 2.63 -7.07 -0.44
CA VAL A 132 1.65 -5.98 -0.49
C VAL A 132 0.67 -6.26 -1.62
N SER A 133 -0.62 -6.33 -1.29
CA SER A 133 -1.69 -6.43 -2.29
C SER A 133 -2.15 -5.04 -2.66
N VAL A 134 -2.15 -4.74 -3.96
CA VAL A 134 -2.49 -3.41 -4.49
C VAL A 134 -3.44 -3.51 -5.67
N ASP A 135 -4.35 -2.56 -5.78
CA ASP A 135 -5.09 -2.28 -6.99
C ASP A 135 -4.44 -1.10 -7.71
N LEU A 136 -4.00 -1.34 -8.94
CA LEU A 136 -3.41 -0.34 -9.82
C LEU A 136 -4.41 0.00 -10.92
N THR A 137 -4.74 1.28 -11.05
CA THR A 137 -5.63 1.79 -12.11
C THR A 137 -4.85 2.66 -13.08
N ILE A 138 -4.84 2.26 -14.35
CA ILE A 138 -4.23 2.99 -15.47
C ILE A 138 -5.28 3.10 -16.58
N THR A 139 -5.47 4.28 -17.13
CA THR A 139 -6.47 4.57 -18.20
C THR A 139 -7.87 4.04 -17.91
N GLY A 140 -8.30 4.13 -16.63
CA GLY A 140 -9.61 3.68 -16.17
C GLY A 140 -9.77 2.16 -16.01
N LYS A 141 -8.72 1.38 -16.25
CA LYS A 141 -8.72 -0.07 -16.01
C LYS A 141 -7.93 -0.40 -14.75
N THR A 142 -8.53 -1.20 -13.87
CA THR A 142 -7.92 -1.63 -12.61
C THR A 142 -7.45 -3.07 -12.69
N LYS A 143 -6.25 -3.33 -12.17
CA LYS A 143 -5.67 -4.66 -12.03
C LYS A 143 -5.13 -4.85 -10.61
N HIS A 144 -5.38 -6.03 -10.06
CA HIS A 144 -4.89 -6.44 -8.76
C HIS A 144 -3.52 -7.11 -8.87
N TYR A 145 -2.58 -6.70 -8.02
CA TYR A 145 -1.24 -7.27 -7.95
C TYR A 145 -0.81 -7.57 -6.53
N ASN A 146 -0.14 -8.71 -6.36
CA ASN A 146 0.66 -8.99 -5.18
C ASN A 146 2.12 -8.66 -5.49
N ILE A 147 2.73 -7.84 -4.64
CA ILE A 147 4.08 -7.32 -4.82
C ILE A 147 4.92 -7.74 -3.62
N SER A 148 6.03 -8.46 -3.88
CA SER A 148 7.01 -8.73 -2.84
C SER A 148 7.82 -7.47 -2.56
N VAL A 149 7.89 -7.07 -1.31
CA VAL A 149 8.60 -5.87 -0.85
C VAL A 149 9.61 -6.24 0.23
N ASN A 150 10.72 -5.52 0.25
CA ASN A 150 11.63 -5.50 1.38
C ASN A 150 11.33 -4.25 2.20
N SER A 151 11.34 -4.39 3.52
CA SER A 151 11.13 -3.31 4.47
C SER A 151 12.29 -3.23 5.44
N ILE A 152 12.85 -2.05 5.60
CA ILE A 152 13.84 -1.70 6.61
C ILE A 152 13.25 -0.56 7.42
N HIS A 153 13.43 -0.55 8.74
CA HIS A 153 12.98 0.56 9.56
C HIS A 153 14.09 1.02 10.53
N ASP A 154 14.09 2.32 10.80
CA ASP A 154 14.89 2.96 11.83
C ASP A 154 13.97 3.94 12.58
N GLY A 155 13.63 3.57 13.82
CA GLY A 155 12.61 4.27 14.59
C GLY A 155 11.26 4.31 13.87
N ASP A 156 10.77 5.52 13.59
CA ASP A 156 9.50 5.76 12.88
C ASP A 156 9.65 5.93 11.35
N ILE A 157 10.87 5.80 10.83
CA ILE A 157 11.16 5.86 9.39
C ILE A 157 11.21 4.45 8.81
N TYR A 158 10.42 4.24 7.78
CA TYR A 158 10.34 2.98 7.04
C TYR A 158 10.78 3.20 5.60
N LYS A 159 11.62 2.30 5.11
CA LYS A 159 12.02 2.22 3.71
C LYS A 159 11.48 0.93 3.12
N LEU A 160 10.63 1.05 2.10
CA LEU A 160 10.00 -0.04 1.38
C LEU A 160 10.50 -0.03 -0.06
N ASN A 161 11.05 -1.13 -0.54
CA ASN A 161 11.44 -1.25 -1.93
C ASN A 161 10.96 -2.55 -2.55
N GLY A 162 10.72 -2.50 -3.85
CA GLY A 162 10.29 -3.65 -4.62
C GLY A 162 10.19 -3.35 -6.11
N ILE A 163 10.07 -4.42 -6.89
CA ILE A 163 9.92 -4.35 -8.34
C ILE A 163 8.71 -5.19 -8.74
N LYS A 164 7.85 -4.63 -9.60
CA LYS A 164 6.74 -5.36 -10.19
C LYS A 164 6.81 -5.29 -11.71
N LYS A 165 6.85 -6.44 -12.36
CA LYS A 165 6.68 -6.58 -13.81
C LYS A 165 5.19 -6.61 -14.14
N ILE A 166 4.76 -5.77 -15.08
CA ILE A 166 3.37 -5.68 -15.56
C ILE A 166 3.34 -5.69 -17.08
N ASN A 167 2.22 -6.16 -17.66
CA ASN A 167 1.95 -6.03 -19.09
C ASN A 167 1.05 -4.80 -19.32
N ILE A 168 1.47 -3.88 -20.16
CA ILE A 168 0.68 -2.66 -20.45
C ILE A 168 -0.64 -2.97 -21.17
N ARG A 169 -0.74 -4.11 -21.86
CA ARG A 169 -1.98 -4.56 -22.51
C ARG A 169 -3.09 -4.88 -21.52
N ASP A 170 -2.75 -5.26 -20.27
CA ASP A 170 -3.72 -5.48 -19.20
C ASP A 170 -4.57 -4.23 -18.93
N PHE A 171 -4.02 -3.05 -19.24
CA PHE A 171 -4.68 -1.75 -19.13
C PHE A 171 -5.26 -1.24 -20.46
N GLY A 172 -5.26 -2.09 -21.50
CA GLY A 172 -5.75 -1.75 -22.84
C GLY A 172 -4.85 -0.78 -23.59
N LEU A 173 -3.56 -0.76 -23.24
CA LEU A 173 -2.56 0.05 -23.92
C LEU A 173 -1.87 -0.79 -24.99
N GLU A 174 -1.71 -0.21 -26.19
CA GLU A 174 -0.97 -0.84 -27.27
C GLU A 174 0.47 -0.30 -27.29
N PRO A 175 1.48 -1.22 -27.28
CA PRO A 175 2.87 -0.80 -27.34
C PRO A 175 3.14 0.07 -28.57
N PRO A 176 3.77 1.25 -28.41
CA PRO A 176 4.07 2.12 -29.54
C PRO A 176 4.99 1.45 -30.55
N VAL A 177 4.73 1.73 -31.82
CA VAL A 177 5.57 1.31 -32.95
C VAL A 177 5.96 2.56 -33.71
N GLU A 178 7.24 2.81 -33.80
CA GLU A 178 7.82 4.02 -34.41
C GLU A 178 8.66 3.67 -35.66
N MET A 179 8.95 4.69 -36.46
CA MET A 179 9.80 4.56 -37.66
C MET A 179 9.35 3.42 -38.60
N LEU A 180 8.08 3.45 -39.02
CA LEU A 180 7.50 2.43 -39.94
C LEU A 180 7.67 0.98 -39.46
N GLY A 181 7.65 0.77 -38.15
CA GLY A 181 7.74 -0.58 -37.59
C GLY A 181 9.14 -1.01 -37.15
N LEU A 182 10.14 -0.19 -37.35
CA LEU A 182 11.53 -0.52 -37.00
C LEU A 182 11.80 -0.47 -35.50
N ILE A 183 11.14 0.46 -34.77
CA ILE A 183 11.27 0.58 -33.32
C ILE A 183 9.96 0.12 -32.69
N ARG A 184 10.04 -0.88 -31.81
CA ARG A 184 8.90 -1.44 -31.09
C ARG A 184 9.16 -1.40 -29.59
N VAL A 185 8.25 -0.80 -28.83
CA VAL A 185 8.27 -0.83 -27.38
C VAL A 185 7.81 -2.19 -26.89
N ASN A 186 8.47 -2.72 -25.88
CA ASN A 186 8.07 -3.96 -25.24
C ASN A 186 6.78 -3.75 -24.45
N GLU A 187 5.86 -4.69 -24.53
CA GLU A 187 4.62 -4.64 -23.74
C GLU A 187 4.83 -4.89 -22.24
N TRP A 188 5.95 -5.51 -21.88
CA TRP A 188 6.33 -5.74 -20.49
C TRP A 188 7.22 -4.62 -19.98
N ILE A 189 6.83 -4.03 -18.86
CA ILE A 189 7.58 -3.01 -18.14
C ILE A 189 7.82 -3.45 -16.70
N ASN A 190 8.88 -2.91 -16.08
CA ASN A 190 9.11 -3.05 -14.66
C ASN A 190 8.82 -1.72 -13.96
N ILE A 191 8.03 -1.79 -12.90
CA ILE A 191 7.83 -0.66 -11.97
C ILE A 191 8.69 -0.94 -10.75
N ASP A 192 9.69 -0.11 -10.54
CA ASP A 192 10.59 -0.11 -9.40
C ASP A 192 10.16 1.02 -8.46
N PHE A 193 10.03 0.74 -7.18
CA PHE A 193 9.69 1.74 -6.19
C PHE A 193 10.62 1.65 -4.99
N ASP A 194 11.02 2.82 -4.51
CA ASP A 194 11.77 3.03 -3.28
C ASP A 194 11.01 4.09 -2.47
N ILE A 195 10.19 3.62 -1.54
CA ILE A 195 9.29 4.45 -0.75
C ILE A 195 9.88 4.62 0.64
N ILE A 196 10.11 5.86 1.03
CA ILE A 196 10.55 6.24 2.36
C ILE A 196 9.40 7.00 3.02
N CYS A 197 8.95 6.52 4.17
CA CYS A 197 7.86 7.16 4.90
C CYS A 197 8.13 7.18 6.39
N LYS A 198 7.60 8.23 7.04
CA LYS A 198 7.46 8.28 8.47
C LYS A 198 6.07 7.79 8.85
N ILE A 199 6.02 6.85 9.80
CA ILE A 199 4.76 6.27 10.29
C ILE A 199 4.55 6.72 11.73
N THR A 200 3.39 7.31 12.01
CA THR A 200 2.99 7.76 13.36
C THR A 200 1.65 7.16 13.73
N ILE A 201 1.48 6.78 14.98
CA ILE A 201 0.19 6.31 15.49
C ILE A 201 -0.70 7.52 15.73
N ASP A 202 -1.90 7.52 15.17
CA ASP A 202 -2.91 8.54 15.47
C ASP A 202 -3.55 8.26 16.83
N LYS A 203 -3.10 9.01 17.86
CA LYS A 203 -3.58 8.85 19.23
C LYS A 203 -5.05 9.22 19.41
N ALA A 204 -5.62 10.06 18.56
CA ALA A 204 -7.03 10.44 18.64
C ALA A 204 -7.96 9.25 18.41
N SER A 205 -7.59 8.35 17.50
CA SER A 205 -8.36 7.13 17.23
C SER A 205 -8.27 6.09 18.35
N GLN A 206 -7.19 6.09 19.14
CA GLN A 206 -7.04 5.20 20.31
C GLN A 206 -7.95 5.60 21.48
N GLN A 207 -8.16 6.89 21.70
CA GLN A 207 -9.04 7.38 22.77
C GLN A 207 -10.52 7.04 22.50
N LEU A 208 -10.96 7.10 21.24
CA LEU A 208 -12.32 6.72 20.84
C LEU A 208 -12.57 5.23 21.03
N ASN A 209 -11.60 4.38 20.75
CA ASN A 209 -11.70 2.94 20.94
C ASN A 209 -11.66 2.55 22.44
N ALA A 210 -10.92 3.28 23.28
CA ALA A 210 -10.87 3.09 24.73
C ALA A 210 -12.17 3.55 25.42
N SER A 211 -12.80 4.63 24.95
CA SER A 211 -14.05 5.15 25.51
C SER A 211 -15.27 4.29 25.14
N ASN A 212 -15.21 3.54 24.06
CA ASN A 212 -16.26 2.61 23.62
C ASN A 212 -16.15 1.21 24.27
N ASN A 213 -15.18 0.97 25.17
CA ASN A 213 -15.02 -0.28 25.89
C ASN A 213 -15.22 -0.06 27.40
N PRO A 214 -16.47 -0.09 27.92
CA PRO A 214 -16.79 0.25 29.31
C PRO A 214 -16.37 -0.82 30.35
N LEU A 215 -15.57 -1.85 29.97
CA LEU A 215 -15.20 -2.98 30.84
C LEU A 215 -13.77 -2.90 31.42
N SER A 216 -13.03 -1.83 31.30
CA SER A 216 -11.80 -1.62 32.08
C SER A 216 -12.13 -0.90 33.39
N GLY A 217 -12.95 -1.50 34.23
CA GLY A 217 -13.18 -1.05 35.60
C GLY A 217 -11.90 -1.17 36.40
N THR A 218 -11.42 -0.04 36.86
CA THR A 218 -10.37 0.13 37.86
C THR A 218 -10.66 -0.69 39.10
N GLY A 219 -10.04 -1.88 39.20
CA GLY A 219 -9.90 -2.57 40.47
C GLY A 219 -8.95 -1.76 41.35
N LYS A 220 -9.46 -0.95 42.24
CA LYS A 220 -8.72 -0.41 43.38
C LYS A 220 -8.17 -1.61 44.16
N LEU A 221 -6.85 -1.77 44.16
CA LEU A 221 -6.17 -2.58 45.15
C LEU A 221 -6.33 -1.87 46.49
N THR A 222 -7.22 -2.37 47.36
CA THR A 222 -7.25 -2.04 48.77
C THR A 222 -6.00 -2.63 49.42
N GLU A 223 -5.11 -1.76 49.88
CA GLU A 223 -4.05 -2.09 50.84
C GLU A 223 -4.69 -2.69 52.09
N TYR A 224 -4.27 -3.88 52.48
CA TYR A 224 -4.46 -4.39 53.84
C TYR A 224 -3.17 -4.12 54.62
N PRO A 225 -3.26 -3.45 55.75
CA PRO A 225 -2.12 -3.33 56.67
C PRO A 225 -2.08 -4.59 57.54
N PHE A 226 -0.89 -5.28 57.52
CA PHE A 226 -0.19 -5.88 58.68
C PHE A 226 1.10 -6.53 58.20
#